data_6b9326b2cf0ead295aa120a321e1065a
#
_entry.id   6b9326b2cf0ead295aa120a321e1065a
#
_cell.length_a   1.000
_cell.length_b   1.000
_cell.length_c   1.000
_cell.angle_alpha   90.00
_cell.angle_beta   90.00
_cell.angle_gamma   90.00
#
_symmetry.space_group_name_H-M   'P 1'
#
loop_
_entity.id
_entity.type
_entity.pdbx_description
1 polymer ?
#
loop_
_entity_poly.entity_id
_entity_poly.type
_entity_poly.pdbx_seq_one_letter_code
_entity_poly.pdbx_strand_id
1 'polypeptide(L)'
;NLFYDVLNVEFNLWSWTRNMLKYGDFFLKLEIAEKFGVYNVLPYTVYNIIRHEGYDPENPNEVRFELEIEGNAAASDPMVTKKPNKQNKTVDNYEVAHFRLLSDVTYLPYGRSYLEPARKIFKQTNLMEDAMLIHRIMRAPEKRMFYINVGSIPPNEVDQFMQKTISAMKKTPYI
;
A
#
# COMPACT_ATOMS: atom_id res chain seq x y z
N ASN A 1 24.01 17.32 23.55
CA ASN A 1 22.62 17.75 23.43
C ASN A 1 21.78 16.65 22.75
N LEU A 2 20.82 16.04 23.49
CA LEU A 2 20.02 14.90 23.01
C LEU A 2 19.37 15.15 21.65
N PHE A 3 18.82 16.35 21.43
CA PHE A 3 18.11 16.70 20.20
C PHE A 3 18.99 16.76 18.95
N TYR A 4 20.15 17.33 19.07
CA TYR A 4 21.01 17.57 17.91
C TYR A 4 22.03 16.46 17.69
N ASP A 5 22.60 15.91 18.77
CA ASP A 5 23.70 14.99 18.66
C ASP A 5 23.24 13.51 18.59
N VAL A 6 22.22 13.12 19.39
CA VAL A 6 21.75 11.73 19.45
C VAL A 6 20.56 11.50 18.50
N LEU A 7 19.54 12.33 18.58
CA LEU A 7 18.34 12.19 17.76
C LEU A 7 18.53 12.71 16.33
N ASN A 8 19.46 13.65 16.13
CA ASN A 8 19.65 14.38 14.89
C ASN A 8 18.29 14.77 14.24
N VAL A 9 17.48 15.47 15.04
CA VAL A 9 16.08 15.76 14.71
C VAL A 9 15.97 16.52 13.41
N GLU A 10 16.87 17.45 13.16
CA GLU A 10 16.86 18.27 11.95
C GLU A 10 16.89 17.41 10.66
N PHE A 11 17.71 16.38 10.66
CA PHE A 11 17.82 15.46 9.51
C PHE A 11 16.67 14.44 9.44
N ASN A 12 16.29 13.89 10.59
CA ASN A 12 15.36 12.75 10.64
C ASN A 12 13.89 13.16 10.69
N LEU A 13 13.57 14.40 11.08
CA LEU A 13 12.21 14.87 11.31
C LEU A 13 11.25 14.64 10.13
N TRP A 14 11.73 14.91 8.93
CA TRP A 14 10.94 14.70 7.70
C TRP A 14 10.54 13.23 7.52
N SER A 15 11.50 12.33 7.66
CA SER A 15 11.29 10.90 7.52
C SER A 15 10.34 10.35 8.58
N TRP A 16 10.51 10.76 9.83
CA TRP A 16 9.68 10.36 10.95
C TRP A 16 8.23 10.86 10.80
N THR A 17 8.07 12.13 10.49
CA THR A 17 6.76 12.73 10.27
C THR A 17 6.03 12.07 9.10
N ARG A 18 6.72 11.83 7.99
CA ARG A 18 6.14 11.14 6.84
C ARG A 18 5.64 9.75 7.20
N ASN A 19 6.43 8.98 7.95
CA ASN A 19 6.03 7.64 8.37
C ASN A 19 4.85 7.68 9.36
N MET A 20 4.86 8.60 10.31
CA MET A 20 3.77 8.81 11.24
C MET A 20 2.46 9.18 10.51
N LEU A 21 2.49 10.08 9.54
CA LEU A 21 1.32 10.45 8.74
C LEU A 21 0.81 9.31 7.87
N LYS A 22 1.73 8.50 7.32
CA LYS A 22 1.38 7.36 6.46
C LYS A 22 0.72 6.23 7.22
N TYR A 23 1.26 5.85 8.36
CA TYR A 23 0.79 4.68 9.12
C TYR A 23 -0.13 5.02 10.29
N GLY A 24 -0.06 6.25 10.79
CA GLY A 24 -0.76 6.68 12.01
C GLY A 24 0.07 6.49 13.27
N ASP A 25 1.06 5.61 13.22
CA ASP A 25 1.97 5.26 14.31
C ASP A 25 3.42 5.33 13.85
N PHE A 26 4.30 5.66 14.78
CA PHE A 26 5.74 5.64 14.56
C PHE A 26 6.46 5.28 15.85
N PHE A 27 7.42 4.39 15.77
CA PHE A 27 8.13 3.85 16.92
C PHE A 27 9.61 4.13 16.82
N LEU A 28 10.18 4.62 17.92
CA LEU A 28 11.61 4.77 18.11
C LEU A 28 12.03 3.89 19.28
N LYS A 29 12.94 2.96 19.05
CA LYS A 29 13.60 2.22 20.12
C LYS A 29 14.78 3.03 20.62
N LEU A 30 14.79 3.25 21.92
CA LEU A 30 15.84 3.95 22.64
C LEU A 30 16.87 2.94 23.15
N GLU A 31 18.13 3.15 22.86
CA GLU A 31 19.21 2.40 23.47
C GLU A 31 19.75 3.20 24.65
N ILE A 32 19.53 2.68 25.86
CA ILE A 32 19.82 3.38 27.10
C ILE A 32 21.00 2.72 27.82
N ALA A 33 22.00 3.50 28.14
CA ALA A 33 23.14 3.09 28.97
C ALA A 33 23.01 3.68 30.37
N GLU A 34 23.27 2.91 31.42
CA GLU A 34 23.12 3.32 32.80
C GLU A 34 23.87 4.63 33.16
N LYS A 35 25.04 4.86 32.58
CA LYS A 35 25.86 6.04 32.89
C LYS A 35 25.65 7.23 31.93
N PHE A 36 25.26 6.97 30.70
CA PHE A 36 25.20 7.99 29.65
C PHE A 36 23.75 8.37 29.26
N GLY A 37 22.77 7.62 29.72
CA GLY A 37 21.39 7.80 29.31
C GLY A 37 21.15 7.26 27.88
N VAL A 38 20.33 7.93 27.10
CA VAL A 38 20.06 7.55 25.72
C VAL A 38 21.24 7.91 24.83
N TYR A 39 21.88 6.89 24.25
CA TYR A 39 23.04 7.09 23.39
C TYR A 39 22.74 6.80 21.89
N ASN A 40 21.69 6.04 21.61
CA ASN A 40 21.27 5.74 20.24
C ASN A 40 19.77 5.61 20.13
N VAL A 41 19.22 5.90 18.94
CA VAL A 41 17.80 5.84 18.65
C VAL A 41 17.58 5.16 17.31
N LEU A 42 16.84 4.04 17.31
CA LEU A 42 16.58 3.24 16.13
C LEU A 42 15.11 3.32 15.73
N PRO A 43 14.80 3.77 14.51
CA PRO A 43 13.43 3.76 14.00
C PRO A 43 12.99 2.33 13.69
N TYR A 44 11.81 1.96 14.19
CA TYR A 44 11.18 0.67 13.89
C TYR A 44 9.95 0.84 13.01
N THR A 45 9.75 -0.12 12.12
CA THR A 45 8.55 -0.16 11.28
C THR A 45 7.36 -0.66 12.08
N VAL A 46 6.18 -0.15 11.78
CA VAL A 46 4.91 -0.52 12.44
C VAL A 46 4.61 -2.02 12.31
N TYR A 47 5.16 -2.67 11.28
CA TYR A 47 4.94 -4.10 11.03
C TYR A 47 5.72 -5.03 11.96
N ASN A 48 6.81 -4.54 12.56
CA ASN A 48 7.74 -5.34 13.34
C ASN A 48 7.63 -5.07 14.84
N ILE A 49 6.59 -4.34 15.27
CA ILE A 49 6.37 -4.01 16.67
C ILE A 49 4.91 -4.19 17.03
N ILE A 50 4.67 -4.84 18.15
CA ILE A 50 3.34 -5.06 18.71
C ILE A 50 3.32 -4.47 20.12
N ARG A 51 2.29 -3.70 20.42
CA ARG A 51 2.05 -3.13 21.73
C ARG A 51 1.07 -4.02 22.50
N HIS A 52 1.45 -4.46 23.67
CA HIS A 52 0.63 -5.22 24.60
C HIS A 52 0.19 -4.33 25.77
N GLU A 53 -1.11 -4.24 25.99
CA GLU A 53 -1.72 -3.55 27.13
C GLU A 53 -2.62 -4.52 27.90
N GLY A 54 -2.72 -4.33 29.23
CA GLY A 54 -3.64 -5.10 30.06
C GLY A 54 -3.33 -6.60 30.13
N TYR A 55 -2.08 -6.99 29.89
CA TYR A 55 -1.66 -8.39 29.98
C TYR A 55 -1.43 -8.85 31.44
N ASP A 56 -1.19 -7.92 32.34
CA ASP A 56 -1.02 -8.20 33.78
C ASP A 56 -2.29 -7.80 34.55
N PRO A 57 -3.00 -8.75 35.15
CA PRO A 57 -4.18 -8.45 35.98
C PRO A 57 -3.90 -7.56 37.20
N GLU A 58 -2.68 -7.61 37.71
CA GLU A 58 -2.28 -6.80 38.86
C GLU A 58 -1.98 -5.36 38.50
N ASN A 59 -1.45 -5.15 37.24
CA ASN A 59 -1.08 -3.83 36.73
C ASN A 59 -1.67 -3.60 35.34
N PRO A 60 -2.97 -3.30 35.22
CA PRO A 60 -3.64 -3.17 33.92
C PRO A 60 -3.10 -2.00 33.04
N ASN A 61 -2.38 -1.06 33.66
CA ASN A 61 -1.78 0.09 32.97
C ASN A 61 -0.37 -0.20 32.43
N GLU A 62 0.16 -1.40 32.71
CA GLU A 62 1.48 -1.75 32.22
C GLU A 62 1.45 -2.03 30.71
N VAL A 63 2.39 -1.41 30.02
CA VAL A 63 2.55 -1.52 28.57
C VAL A 63 3.89 -2.16 28.26
N ARG A 64 3.89 -3.18 27.42
CA ARG A 64 5.11 -3.80 26.89
C ARG A 64 5.05 -3.81 25.36
N PHE A 65 6.22 -3.80 24.77
CA PHE A 65 6.37 -3.91 23.32
C PHE A 65 7.07 -5.22 22.98
N GLU A 66 6.56 -5.87 21.95
CA GLU A 66 7.18 -7.04 21.36
C GLU A 66 7.77 -6.65 20.01
N LEU A 67 9.08 -6.77 19.90
CA LEU A 67 9.82 -6.47 18.67
C LEU A 67 10.09 -7.78 17.92
N GLU A 68 9.64 -7.83 16.67
CA GLU A 68 10.01 -8.89 15.75
C GLU A 68 11.38 -8.56 15.14
N ILE A 69 12.40 -9.29 15.55
CA ILE A 69 13.76 -9.17 15.00
C ILE A 69 13.89 -10.24 13.94
N GLU A 70 14.06 -9.82 12.68
CA GLU A 70 14.50 -10.75 11.64
C GLU A 70 15.90 -11.25 12.02
N GLY A 71 15.97 -12.49 12.48
CA GLY A 71 17.24 -13.14 12.72
C GLY A 71 18.05 -13.12 11.43
N ASN A 72 19.25 -12.58 11.47
CA ASN A 72 20.21 -12.71 10.40
C ASN A 72 20.31 -14.21 10.04
N ALA A 73 19.63 -14.60 8.98
CA ALA A 73 19.99 -15.86 8.31
C ALA A 73 21.43 -15.66 7.87
N ALA A 74 22.34 -16.20 8.66
CA ALA A 74 23.74 -16.26 8.26
C ALA A 74 23.76 -16.77 6.83
N ALA A 75 24.32 -16.00 5.93
CA ALA A 75 24.47 -16.30 4.53
C ALA A 75 25.39 -17.53 4.40
N SER A 76 24.86 -18.70 4.59
CA SER A 76 25.53 -19.96 4.40
C SER A 76 24.52 -20.94 3.81
N ASP A 77 24.67 -21.16 2.55
CA ASP A 77 24.02 -22.06 1.62
C ASP A 77 22.72 -21.55 0.95
N PRO A 78 22.78 -21.31 -0.38
CA PRO A 78 21.62 -20.97 -1.19
C PRO A 78 20.62 -22.13 -1.35
N MET A 79 20.87 -23.27 -0.73
CA MET A 79 20.06 -24.48 -0.87
C MET A 79 19.22 -24.82 0.35
N VAL A 80 19.33 -24.08 1.44
CA VAL A 80 18.53 -24.31 2.66
C VAL A 80 17.42 -23.26 2.73
N THR A 81 16.23 -23.62 2.29
CA THR A 81 14.98 -22.89 2.49
C THR A 81 14.52 -22.94 3.96
N LYS A 82 15.37 -22.53 4.90
CA LYS A 82 14.95 -22.28 6.28
C LYS A 82 14.31 -20.90 6.32
N LYS A 83 13.03 -20.85 6.63
CA LYS A 83 12.35 -19.59 7.01
C LYS A 83 13.20 -18.87 8.04
N PRO A 84 13.43 -17.56 7.93
CA PRO A 84 14.17 -16.81 8.92
C PRO A 84 13.50 -17.05 10.28
N ASN A 85 14.31 -17.45 11.26
CA ASN A 85 13.82 -17.73 12.60
C ASN A 85 13.49 -16.35 13.22
N LYS A 86 12.21 -16.01 13.23
CA LYS A 86 11.72 -14.75 13.83
C LYS A 86 11.94 -14.88 15.34
N GLN A 87 12.79 -14.05 15.89
CA GLN A 87 12.99 -13.96 17.32
C GLN A 87 12.22 -12.75 17.83
N ASN A 88 11.27 -13.00 18.70
CA ASN A 88 10.52 -11.95 19.34
C ASN A 88 11.27 -11.53 20.61
N LYS A 89 11.58 -10.24 20.72
CA LYS A 89 12.19 -9.65 21.90
C LYS A 89 11.16 -8.75 22.60
N THR A 90 10.88 -9.05 23.83
CA THR A 90 10.05 -8.18 24.69
C THR A 90 10.89 -7.01 25.20
N VAL A 91 10.33 -5.82 25.11
CA VAL A 91 10.97 -4.54 25.47
C VAL A 91 10.01 -3.75 26.34
N ASP A 92 10.54 -3.12 27.39
CA ASP A 92 9.75 -2.34 28.33
C ASP A 92 9.33 -0.98 27.73
N ASN A 93 8.29 -0.39 28.34
CA ASN A 93 7.71 0.86 27.85
C ASN A 93 8.69 2.05 27.82
N TYR A 94 9.66 2.10 28.73
CA TYR A 94 10.65 3.19 28.78
C TYR A 94 11.71 3.11 27.67
N GLU A 95 11.87 1.95 27.02
CA GLU A 95 12.80 1.77 25.91
C GLU A 95 12.20 2.12 24.55
N VAL A 96 10.88 2.36 24.47
CA VAL A 96 10.20 2.62 23.19
C VAL A 96 9.42 3.92 23.27
N ALA A 97 9.76 4.88 22.41
CA ALA A 97 8.95 6.06 22.20
C ALA A 97 7.92 5.80 21.10
N HIS A 98 6.65 5.79 21.47
CA HIS A 98 5.53 5.58 20.57
C HIS A 98 4.87 6.92 20.24
N PHE A 99 5.01 7.36 18.99
CA PHE A 99 4.34 8.54 18.43
C PHE A 99 3.10 8.09 17.68
N ARG A 100 1.95 8.67 17.99
CA ARG A 100 0.70 8.30 17.33
C ARG A 100 -0.13 9.54 16.98
N LEU A 101 -0.80 9.45 15.85
CA LEU A 101 -1.82 10.43 15.47
C LEU A 101 -3.12 10.04 16.15
N LEU A 102 -3.50 10.84 17.15
CA LEU A 102 -4.76 10.64 17.85
C LEU A 102 -5.93 10.90 16.91
N SER A 103 -6.86 9.99 16.92
CA SER A 103 -8.09 10.00 16.16
C SER A 103 -9.21 9.50 17.08
N ASP A 104 -10.24 8.91 16.53
CA ASP A 104 -11.35 8.32 17.29
C ASP A 104 -10.90 7.20 18.24
N VAL A 105 -11.62 7.02 19.34
CA VAL A 105 -11.38 6.00 20.37
C VAL A 105 -11.33 4.57 19.83
N THR A 106 -11.93 4.35 18.64
CA THR A 106 -12.05 3.03 18.01
C THR A 106 -10.70 2.38 17.64
N TYR A 107 -9.64 3.16 17.51
CA TYR A 107 -8.32 2.67 17.08
C TYR A 107 -7.31 2.55 18.22
N LEU A 108 -7.70 2.88 19.46
CA LEU A 108 -6.81 2.71 20.60
C LEU A 108 -6.39 1.24 20.77
N PRO A 109 -5.12 0.97 21.10
CA PRO A 109 -4.03 1.89 21.49
C PRO A 109 -3.23 2.49 20.33
N TYR A 110 -3.61 2.22 19.10
CA TYR A 110 -2.91 2.70 17.90
C TYR A 110 -3.47 4.02 17.39
N GLY A 111 -2.67 4.70 16.58
CA GLY A 111 -3.07 5.90 15.85
C GLY A 111 -3.79 5.58 14.53
N ARG A 112 -4.35 6.59 13.91
CA ARG A 112 -5.01 6.48 12.61
C ARG A 112 -4.22 7.22 11.55
N SER A 113 -3.95 6.54 10.43
CA SER A 113 -3.30 7.17 9.28
C SER A 113 -4.08 8.38 8.76
N TYR A 114 -3.36 9.46 8.45
CA TYR A 114 -3.95 10.63 7.80
C TYR A 114 -4.53 10.32 6.41
N LEU A 115 -4.05 9.26 5.78
CA LEU A 115 -4.53 8.81 4.46
C LEU A 115 -5.80 7.94 4.52
N GLU A 116 -6.24 7.51 5.69
CA GLU A 116 -7.41 6.63 5.80
C GLU A 116 -8.70 7.18 5.17
N PRO A 117 -9.04 8.48 5.32
CA PRO A 117 -10.21 9.05 4.65
C PRO A 117 -10.13 8.99 3.11
N ALA A 118 -8.92 9.07 2.55
CA ALA A 118 -8.69 9.03 1.11
C ALA A 118 -8.77 7.62 0.51
N ARG A 119 -8.75 6.57 1.32
CA ARG A 119 -8.72 5.17 0.89
C ARG A 119 -9.84 4.80 -0.07
N LYS A 120 -11.07 5.25 0.21
CA LYS A 120 -12.24 4.97 -0.63
C LYS A 120 -12.09 5.64 -2.01
N ILE A 121 -11.70 6.89 -2.02
CA ILE A 121 -11.52 7.67 -3.24
C ILE A 121 -10.41 7.08 -4.10
N PHE A 122 -9.29 6.70 -3.49
CA PHE A 122 -8.17 6.06 -4.20
C PHE A 122 -8.58 4.76 -4.89
N LYS A 123 -9.35 3.89 -4.20
CA LYS A 123 -9.88 2.67 -4.81
C LYS A 123 -10.82 2.95 -5.98
N GLN A 124 -11.66 3.97 -5.86
CA GLN A 124 -12.57 4.39 -6.93
C GLN A 124 -11.82 4.95 -8.13
N THR A 125 -10.75 5.74 -7.91
CA THR A 125 -9.91 6.28 -8.97
C THR A 125 -9.24 5.18 -9.78
N ASN A 126 -8.63 4.20 -9.12
CA ASN A 126 -8.02 3.04 -9.80
C ASN A 126 -9.05 2.28 -10.65
N LEU A 127 -10.25 2.04 -10.09
CA LEU A 127 -11.32 1.38 -10.83
C LEU A 127 -11.77 2.20 -12.06
N MET A 128 -11.82 3.52 -11.95
CA MET A 128 -12.14 4.41 -13.09
C MET A 128 -11.06 4.38 -14.16
N GLU A 129 -9.78 4.36 -13.78
CA GLU A 129 -8.67 4.24 -14.72
C GLU A 129 -8.74 2.93 -15.51
N ASP A 130 -8.98 1.81 -14.82
CA ASP A 130 -9.16 0.50 -15.44
C ASP A 130 -10.39 0.48 -16.38
N ALA A 131 -11.50 1.04 -15.95
CA ALA A 131 -12.71 1.14 -16.76
C ALA A 131 -12.52 2.02 -18.00
N MET A 132 -11.76 3.11 -17.90
CA MET A 132 -11.42 3.96 -19.06
C MET A 132 -10.57 3.21 -20.07
N LEU A 133 -9.59 2.41 -19.60
CA LEU A 133 -8.76 1.60 -20.48
C LEU A 133 -9.59 0.57 -21.24
N ILE A 134 -10.43 -0.17 -20.53
CA ILE A 134 -11.34 -1.17 -21.12
C ILE A 134 -12.28 -0.51 -22.14
N HIS A 135 -12.87 0.63 -21.77
CA HIS A 135 -13.77 1.37 -22.65
C HIS A 135 -13.08 1.81 -23.95
N ARG A 136 -11.81 2.27 -23.87
CA ARG A 136 -11.03 2.64 -25.06
C ARG A 136 -10.74 1.42 -25.94
N ILE A 137 -10.35 0.30 -25.36
CA ILE A 137 -10.09 -0.96 -26.09
C ILE A 137 -11.37 -1.46 -26.77
N MET A 138 -12.51 -1.43 -26.08
CA MET A 138 -13.78 -1.89 -26.64
C MET A 138 -14.33 -0.97 -27.74
N ARG A 139 -14.02 0.32 -27.69
CA ARG A 139 -14.40 1.30 -28.72
C ARG A 139 -13.39 1.48 -29.83
N ALA A 140 -12.16 0.99 -29.67
CA ALA A 140 -11.11 1.09 -30.70
C ALA A 140 -11.56 0.53 -32.06
N PRO A 141 -12.29 -0.61 -32.17
CA PRO A 141 -12.91 -0.98 -33.42
C PRO A 141 -14.12 -0.06 -33.67
N GLU A 142 -13.92 0.96 -34.51
CA GLU A 142 -15.02 1.82 -34.95
C GLU A 142 -16.14 1.00 -35.62
N LYS A 143 -17.34 1.10 -35.06
CA LYS A 143 -18.53 0.55 -35.71
C LYS A 143 -18.93 1.48 -36.83
N ARG A 144 -18.62 1.11 -38.07
CA ARG A 144 -19.03 1.86 -39.26
C ARG A 144 -20.40 1.36 -39.72
N MET A 145 -21.36 2.26 -39.80
CA MET A 145 -22.65 1.97 -40.40
C MET A 145 -22.65 2.50 -41.84
N PHE A 146 -22.90 1.63 -42.79
CA PHE A 146 -23.00 1.97 -44.21
C PHE A 146 -24.47 1.96 -44.63
N TYR A 147 -24.96 3.08 -45.11
CA TYR A 147 -26.28 3.17 -45.72
C TYR A 147 -26.09 3.06 -47.23
N ILE A 148 -26.60 1.96 -47.85
CA ILE A 148 -26.48 1.70 -49.25
C ILE A 148 -27.87 1.90 -49.88
N ASN A 149 -27.96 2.85 -50.80
CA ASN A 149 -29.18 3.06 -51.57
C ASN A 149 -29.27 1.99 -52.67
N VAL A 150 -30.30 1.14 -52.59
CA VAL A 150 -30.44 -0.02 -53.50
C VAL A 150 -31.13 0.36 -54.81
N GLY A 151 -31.64 1.61 -54.92
CA GLY A 151 -32.30 2.09 -56.15
C GLY A 151 -33.47 1.23 -56.56
N SER A 152 -33.52 0.84 -57.86
CA SER A 152 -34.62 0.08 -58.47
C SER A 152 -34.42 -1.44 -58.48
N ILE A 153 -33.56 -2.00 -57.63
CA ILE A 153 -33.29 -3.44 -57.58
C ILE A 153 -34.51 -4.18 -56.99
N PRO A 154 -34.96 -5.28 -57.63
CA PRO A 154 -36.10 -6.06 -57.13
C PRO A 154 -35.79 -6.64 -55.73
N PRO A 155 -36.79 -6.74 -54.81
CA PRO A 155 -36.60 -7.21 -53.43
C PRO A 155 -35.88 -8.56 -53.31
N ASN A 156 -36.09 -9.46 -54.27
CA ASN A 156 -35.48 -10.81 -54.27
C ASN A 156 -33.95 -10.81 -54.55
N GLU A 157 -33.41 -9.74 -55.16
CA GLU A 157 -32.00 -9.63 -55.49
C GLU A 157 -31.20 -8.75 -54.51
N VAL A 158 -31.90 -8.08 -53.59
CA VAL A 158 -31.27 -7.18 -52.59
C VAL A 158 -30.28 -7.93 -51.72
N ASP A 159 -30.60 -9.14 -51.28
CA ASP A 159 -29.72 -9.93 -50.44
C ASP A 159 -28.42 -10.34 -51.14
N GLN A 160 -28.52 -10.71 -52.40
CA GLN A 160 -27.32 -11.07 -53.20
C GLN A 160 -26.44 -9.84 -53.45
N PHE A 161 -27.06 -8.69 -53.75
CA PHE A 161 -26.34 -7.42 -53.88
C PHE A 161 -25.62 -7.02 -52.60
N MET A 162 -26.28 -7.13 -51.45
CA MET A 162 -25.70 -6.84 -50.16
C MET A 162 -24.52 -7.75 -49.84
N GLN A 163 -24.64 -9.06 -50.09
CA GLN A 163 -23.55 -10.01 -49.90
C GLN A 163 -22.35 -9.71 -50.79
N LYS A 164 -22.58 -9.35 -52.07
CA LYS A 164 -21.51 -8.92 -52.96
C LYS A 164 -20.81 -7.68 -52.45
N THR A 165 -21.55 -6.67 -52.03
CA THR A 165 -21.00 -5.42 -51.51
C THR A 165 -20.20 -5.64 -50.22
N ILE A 166 -20.72 -6.43 -49.31
CA ILE A 166 -20.00 -6.82 -48.05
C ILE A 166 -18.72 -7.57 -48.37
N SER A 167 -18.76 -8.47 -49.34
CA SER A 167 -17.57 -9.23 -49.77
C SER A 167 -16.51 -8.33 -50.45
N ALA A 168 -16.94 -7.35 -51.20
CA ALA A 168 -16.05 -6.36 -51.82
C ALA A 168 -15.40 -5.47 -50.74
N MET A 169 -16.16 -5.00 -49.75
CA MET A 169 -15.64 -4.20 -48.65
C MET A 169 -14.65 -4.97 -47.75
N LYS A 170 -14.87 -6.28 -47.55
CA LYS A 170 -13.94 -7.13 -46.77
C LYS A 170 -12.63 -7.42 -47.47
N LYS A 171 -12.61 -7.38 -48.82
CA LYS A 171 -11.40 -7.65 -49.62
C LYS A 171 -10.46 -6.44 -49.74
N THR A 172 -10.91 -5.24 -49.41
CA THR A 172 -10.09 -4.05 -49.45
C THR A 172 -9.29 -3.95 -48.16
N PRO A 173 -7.96 -4.21 -48.12
CA PRO A 173 -7.17 -4.01 -46.94
C PRO A 173 -7.13 -2.50 -46.66
N TYR A 174 -7.66 -2.09 -45.55
CA TYR A 174 -7.44 -0.73 -45.05
C TYR A 174 -6.00 -0.61 -44.58
N ILE A 175 -5.23 0.20 -45.28
CA ILE A 175 -3.87 0.63 -44.92
C ILE A 175 -3.97 1.61 -43.75
#